data_348213960287daa8994804d8ca966468
#
_entry.id   348213960287daa8994804d8ca966468
#
_cell.length_a   1.000
_cell.length_b   1.000
_cell.length_c   1.000
_cell.angle_alpha   90.00
_cell.angle_beta   90.00
_cell.angle_gamma   90.00
#
_symmetry.space_group_name_H-M   'P 1'
#
loop_
_entity.id
_entity.type
_entity.pdbx_description
1 polymer ?
#
loop_
_entity_poly.entity_id
_entity_poly.type
_entity_poly.pdbx_seq_one_letter_code
_entity_poly.pdbx_strand_id
1 'polypeptide(L)'
;DYTEVIIEEADRLRNLVDRMLGSNKLPSLGMTNIHEVLEHVASLIEAESQGRIIMARDYDPSIPEVLADREQMIQAVLNIMRNAMQALTTQTEMGLARLSLRTRTLRQFTIGHVRHRLVARIEIIDNGPGIPGELQNTLFYPMVSGRPDGTGLGLAIAQNIISQHQGLIECESHPGHTAFSIFLRFEPGEGA
;
A
#
# COMPACT_ATOMS: atom_id res chain seq x y z
N ASP A 1 -11.70 29.04 19.85
CA ASP A 1 -13.15 29.16 19.94
C ASP A 1 -13.76 27.77 19.69
N TYR A 2 -14.76 27.36 20.54
CA TYR A 2 -15.40 26.03 20.41
C TYR A 2 -16.01 25.80 19.01
N THR A 3 -16.41 26.86 18.36
CA THR A 3 -16.98 26.81 17.00
C THR A 3 -15.92 26.42 15.95
N GLU A 4 -14.70 26.92 16.06
CA GLU A 4 -13.60 26.57 15.17
C GLU A 4 -13.19 25.10 15.33
N VAL A 5 -13.12 24.60 16.56
CA VAL A 5 -12.83 23.19 16.83
C VAL A 5 -13.90 22.26 16.25
N ILE A 6 -15.17 22.65 16.35
CA ILE A 6 -16.29 21.88 15.77
C ILE A 6 -16.20 21.85 14.23
N ILE A 7 -15.85 22.98 13.60
CA ILE A 7 -15.70 23.07 12.15
C ILE A 7 -14.52 22.24 11.69
N GLU A 8 -13.37 22.33 12.35
CA GLU A 8 -12.18 21.53 12.03
C GLU A 8 -12.46 20.02 12.16
N GLU A 9 -13.17 19.62 13.20
CA GLU A 9 -13.50 18.20 13.42
C GLU A 9 -14.57 17.70 12.42
N ALA A 10 -15.52 18.56 12.04
CA ALA A 10 -16.50 18.25 11.01
C ALA A 10 -15.85 18.11 9.62
N ASP A 11 -14.91 18.99 9.27
CA ASP A 11 -14.15 18.90 8.03
C ASP A 11 -13.23 17.66 8.01
N ARG A 12 -12.65 17.31 9.15
CA ARG A 12 -11.88 16.08 9.31
C ARG A 12 -12.73 14.84 9.08
N LEU A 13 -13.91 14.77 9.72
CA LEU A 13 -14.87 13.68 9.53
C LEU A 13 -15.35 13.60 8.08
N ARG A 14 -15.64 14.72 7.44
CA ARG A 14 -16.03 14.79 6.04
C ARG A 14 -14.93 14.21 5.13
N ASN A 15 -13.67 14.62 5.34
CA ASN A 15 -12.53 14.10 4.61
C ASN A 15 -12.32 12.59 4.83
N LEU A 16 -12.59 12.09 6.04
CA LEU A 16 -12.54 10.67 6.34
C LEU A 16 -13.63 9.90 5.60
N VAL A 17 -14.87 10.41 5.61
CA VAL A 17 -16.01 9.84 4.90
C VAL A 17 -15.77 9.85 3.39
N ASP A 18 -15.28 10.95 2.83
CA ASP A 18 -14.99 11.08 1.40
C ASP A 18 -13.89 10.10 0.96
N ARG A 19 -12.88 9.87 1.79
CA ARG A 19 -11.86 8.84 1.54
C ARG A 19 -12.43 7.43 1.60
N MET A 20 -13.34 7.14 2.54
CA MET A 20 -14.01 5.85 2.63
C MET A 20 -14.97 5.62 1.45
N LEU A 21 -15.71 6.64 1.04
CA LEU A 21 -16.62 6.57 -0.11
C LEU A 21 -15.87 6.46 -1.43
N GLY A 22 -14.72 7.14 -1.56
CA GLY A 22 -13.84 7.01 -2.72
C GLY A 22 -13.29 5.59 -2.88
N SER A 23 -13.04 4.87 -1.77
CA SER A 23 -12.60 3.48 -1.78
C SER A 23 -13.70 2.46 -2.14
N ASN A 24 -14.97 2.85 -2.11
CA ASN A 24 -16.10 1.99 -2.46
C ASN A 24 -16.52 2.10 -3.93
N LYS A 25 -15.84 2.92 -4.73
CA LYS A 25 -16.07 2.99 -6.18
C LYS A 25 -15.58 1.70 -6.83
N LEU A 26 -16.45 1.08 -7.66
CA LEU A 26 -16.05 -0.09 -8.46
C LEU A 26 -14.85 0.26 -9.36
N PRO A 27 -13.86 -0.63 -9.48
CA PRO A 27 -12.69 -0.38 -10.31
C PRO A 27 -13.06 -0.22 -11.77
N SER A 28 -12.50 0.79 -12.42
CA SER A 28 -12.49 0.93 -13.88
C SER A 28 -11.29 0.19 -14.44
N LEU A 29 -11.46 -1.11 -14.72
CA LEU A 29 -10.36 -1.99 -15.08
C LEU A 29 -9.83 -1.70 -16.50
N GLY A 30 -8.52 -1.63 -16.61
CA GLY A 30 -7.78 -1.49 -17.86
C GLY A 30 -6.41 -2.16 -17.74
N MET A 31 -5.76 -2.39 -18.89
CA MET A 31 -4.39 -2.92 -18.88
C MET A 31 -3.46 -1.87 -18.27
N THR A 32 -2.77 -2.26 -17.22
CA THR A 32 -2.00 -1.35 -16.37
C THR A 32 -0.58 -1.88 -16.18
N ASN A 33 0.41 -1.04 -16.50
CA ASN A 33 1.80 -1.33 -16.19
C ASN A 33 2.06 -1.00 -14.72
N ILE A 34 2.28 -2.03 -13.91
CA ILE A 34 2.45 -1.86 -12.47
C ILE A 34 3.76 -1.12 -12.13
N HIS A 35 4.80 -1.24 -12.94
CA HIS A 35 6.04 -0.50 -12.71
C HIS A 35 5.88 1.00 -12.91
N GLU A 36 5.03 1.44 -13.85
CA GLU A 36 4.68 2.87 -14.00
C GLU A 36 3.92 3.39 -12.78
N VAL A 37 3.02 2.58 -12.20
CA VAL A 37 2.32 2.92 -10.95
C VAL A 37 3.33 3.09 -9.82
N LEU A 38 4.26 2.15 -9.66
CA LEU A 38 5.29 2.20 -8.62
C LEU A 38 6.20 3.42 -8.78
N GLU A 39 6.67 3.70 -9.99
CA GLU A 39 7.54 4.86 -10.27
C GLU A 39 6.82 6.20 -10.05
N HIS A 40 5.55 6.28 -10.41
CA HIS A 40 4.75 7.48 -10.13
C HIS A 40 4.69 7.76 -8.63
N VAL A 41 4.38 6.74 -7.83
CA VAL A 41 4.29 6.90 -6.37
C VAL A 41 5.68 7.10 -5.75
N ALA A 42 6.71 6.39 -6.22
CA ALA A 42 8.08 6.57 -5.76
C ALA A 42 8.53 8.03 -5.92
N SER A 43 8.25 8.65 -7.06
CA SER A 43 8.56 10.06 -7.31
C SER A 43 7.88 10.99 -6.32
N LEU A 44 6.61 10.70 -5.94
CA LEU A 44 5.90 11.49 -4.92
C LEU A 44 6.56 11.35 -3.53
N ILE A 45 6.91 10.14 -3.14
CA ILE A 45 7.55 9.86 -1.84
C ILE A 45 8.96 10.47 -1.78
N GLU A 46 9.73 10.40 -2.86
CA GLU A 46 11.04 11.03 -2.96
C GLU A 46 10.93 12.56 -2.79
N ALA A 47 9.92 13.19 -3.40
CA ALA A 47 9.64 14.61 -3.24
C ALA A 47 9.18 14.96 -1.81
N GLU A 48 8.24 14.21 -1.24
CA GLU A 48 7.74 14.42 0.13
C GLU A 48 8.85 14.24 1.18
N SER A 49 9.73 13.26 0.99
CA SER A 49 10.86 12.99 1.89
C SER A 49 12.05 13.92 1.68
N GLN A 50 12.01 14.77 0.66
CA GLN A 50 13.12 15.67 0.28
C GLN A 50 14.44 14.90 0.05
N GLY A 51 14.36 13.72 -0.53
CA GLY A 51 15.51 12.85 -0.81
C GLY A 51 16.17 12.22 0.43
N ARG A 52 15.52 12.29 1.60
CA ARG A 52 16.07 11.73 2.85
C ARG A 52 15.86 10.23 3.00
N ILE A 53 15.08 9.61 2.10
CA ILE A 53 14.86 8.17 2.06
C ILE A 53 15.56 7.61 0.82
N ILE A 54 16.40 6.60 1.01
CA ILE A 54 17.03 5.89 -0.10
C ILE A 54 15.99 4.96 -0.72
N MET A 55 15.61 5.22 -1.96
CA MET A 55 14.67 4.40 -2.72
C MET A 55 15.43 3.37 -3.55
N ALA A 56 15.27 2.08 -3.22
CA ALA A 56 15.85 0.97 -3.98
C ALA A 56 14.77 0.32 -4.88
N ARG A 57 15.14 -0.08 -6.08
CA ARG A 57 14.27 -0.69 -7.09
C ARG A 57 14.84 -2.02 -7.54
N ASP A 58 14.05 -3.08 -7.46
CA ASP A 58 14.40 -4.44 -7.88
C ASP A 58 13.20 -5.04 -8.64
N TYR A 59 13.05 -4.63 -9.89
CA TYR A 59 11.90 -4.95 -10.72
C TYR A 59 12.19 -6.14 -11.64
N ASP A 60 11.22 -7.05 -11.71
CA ASP A 60 11.19 -8.11 -12.72
C ASP A 60 10.64 -7.55 -14.03
N PRO A 61 11.47 -7.36 -15.06
CA PRO A 61 11.03 -6.79 -16.33
C PRO A 61 10.11 -7.71 -17.13
N SER A 62 9.97 -8.96 -16.74
CA SER A 62 9.10 -9.93 -17.41
C SER A 62 7.63 -9.84 -17.03
N ILE A 63 7.29 -9.01 -16.01
CA ILE A 63 5.90 -8.85 -15.58
C ILE A 63 5.10 -8.14 -16.69
N PRO A 64 4.06 -8.79 -17.23
CA PRO A 64 3.16 -8.14 -18.18
C PRO A 64 2.24 -7.13 -17.50
N GLU A 65 1.51 -6.35 -18.28
CA GLU A 65 0.45 -5.51 -17.76
C GLU A 65 -0.60 -6.35 -17.01
N VAL A 66 -1.11 -5.80 -15.92
CA VAL A 66 -2.18 -6.38 -15.09
C VAL A 66 -3.50 -5.71 -15.41
N LEU A 67 -4.60 -6.43 -15.24
CA LEU A 67 -5.94 -5.85 -15.35
C LEU A 67 -6.30 -5.16 -14.05
N ALA A 68 -6.18 -3.83 -14.02
CA ALA A 68 -6.37 -3.03 -12.82
C ALA A 68 -6.90 -1.63 -13.13
N ASP A 69 -7.50 -0.98 -12.13
CA ASP A 69 -7.76 0.45 -12.14
C ASP A 69 -6.47 1.19 -11.72
N ARG A 70 -5.86 1.89 -12.67
CA ARG A 70 -4.57 2.57 -12.46
C ARG A 70 -4.62 3.58 -11.32
N GLU A 71 -5.68 4.37 -11.22
CA GLU A 71 -5.82 5.39 -10.18
C GLU A 71 -5.98 4.77 -8.79
N GLN A 72 -6.77 3.72 -8.69
CA GLN A 72 -6.93 2.98 -7.44
C GLN A 72 -5.63 2.27 -7.04
N MET A 73 -4.86 1.72 -7.99
CA MET A 73 -3.55 1.15 -7.70
C MET A 73 -2.57 2.21 -7.18
N ILE A 74 -2.55 3.39 -7.79
CA ILE A 74 -1.74 4.52 -7.29
C ILE A 74 -2.12 4.85 -5.85
N GLN A 75 -3.42 4.92 -5.54
CA GLN A 75 -3.90 5.21 -4.19
C GLN A 75 -3.48 4.13 -3.19
N ALA A 76 -3.65 2.86 -3.52
CA ALA A 76 -3.27 1.76 -2.64
C ALA A 76 -1.76 1.76 -2.34
N VAL A 77 -0.94 1.87 -3.38
CA VAL A 77 0.52 1.91 -3.26
C VAL A 77 0.98 3.14 -2.48
N LEU A 78 0.38 4.32 -2.75
CA LEU A 78 0.69 5.56 -2.04
C LEU A 78 0.38 5.44 -0.54
N ASN A 79 -0.75 4.85 -0.18
CA ASN A 79 -1.12 4.64 1.22
C ASN A 79 -0.12 3.73 1.94
N ILE A 80 0.33 2.66 1.29
CA ILE A 80 1.34 1.76 1.86
C ILE A 80 2.70 2.46 1.97
N MET A 81 3.15 3.15 0.93
CA MET A 81 4.44 3.85 0.95
C MET A 81 4.47 5.01 1.95
N ARG A 82 3.39 5.76 2.11
CA ARG A 82 3.28 6.79 3.15
C ARG A 82 3.32 6.20 4.55
N ASN A 83 2.68 5.05 4.74
CA ASN A 83 2.79 4.31 6.02
C ASN A 83 4.24 3.90 6.31
N ALA A 84 4.96 3.39 5.31
CA ALA A 84 6.38 3.08 5.42
C ALA A 84 7.23 4.32 5.70
N MET A 85 7.02 5.41 4.97
CA MET A 85 7.73 6.69 5.19
C MET A 85 7.56 7.20 6.61
N GLN A 86 6.34 7.14 7.15
CA GLN A 86 6.06 7.52 8.54
C GLN A 86 6.75 6.60 9.55
N ALA A 87 6.88 5.30 9.24
CA ALA A 87 7.61 4.36 10.09
C ALA A 87 9.13 4.63 10.11
N LEU A 88 9.64 5.28 9.08
CA LEU A 88 11.08 5.56 8.90
C LEU A 88 11.56 6.87 9.56
N THR A 89 10.77 7.52 10.41
CA THR A 89 11.13 8.81 11.00
C THR A 89 12.48 8.77 11.70
N THR A 90 12.70 7.82 12.59
CA THR A 90 13.98 7.66 13.31
C THR A 90 15.13 7.36 12.35
N GLN A 91 14.95 6.46 11.39
CA GLN A 91 15.96 6.11 10.39
C GLN A 91 16.28 7.29 9.48
N THR A 92 15.29 8.14 9.19
CA THR A 92 15.49 9.37 8.42
C THR A 92 16.36 10.37 9.18
N GLU A 93 16.12 10.56 10.47
CA GLU A 93 16.93 11.41 11.34
C GLU A 93 18.38 10.93 11.43
N MET A 94 18.59 9.61 11.39
CA MET A 94 19.91 9.00 11.40
C MET A 94 20.58 8.91 10.01
N GLY A 95 19.89 9.32 8.93
CA GLY A 95 20.37 9.18 7.55
C GLY A 95 20.42 7.74 7.05
N LEU A 96 19.66 6.83 7.64
CA LEU A 96 19.67 5.39 7.36
C LEU A 96 18.38 4.87 6.74
N ALA A 97 17.40 5.76 6.48
CA ALA A 97 16.08 5.38 5.97
C ALA A 97 16.17 4.79 4.57
N ARG A 98 15.62 3.59 4.40
CA ARG A 98 15.54 2.88 3.12
C ARG A 98 14.15 2.34 2.87
N LEU A 99 13.66 2.55 1.67
CA LEU A 99 12.44 1.98 1.13
C LEU A 99 12.78 1.21 -0.15
N SER A 100 12.44 -0.06 -0.22
CA SER A 100 12.73 -0.91 -1.37
C SER A 100 11.45 -1.36 -2.04
N LEU A 101 11.41 -1.24 -3.37
CA LEU A 101 10.35 -1.71 -4.23
C LEU A 101 10.83 -2.93 -4.98
N ARG A 102 10.12 -4.05 -4.85
CA ARG A 102 10.46 -5.28 -5.53
C ARG A 102 9.25 -5.85 -6.25
N THR A 103 9.45 -6.36 -7.45
CA THR A 103 8.40 -7.09 -8.18
C THR A 103 8.89 -8.46 -8.61
N ARG A 104 8.01 -9.47 -8.55
CA ARG A 104 8.30 -10.85 -8.98
C ARG A 104 7.05 -11.47 -9.56
N THR A 105 7.22 -12.41 -10.46
CA THR A 105 6.17 -13.31 -10.91
C THR A 105 6.20 -14.58 -10.09
N LEU A 106 5.05 -14.97 -9.52
CA LEU A 106 4.87 -16.24 -8.82
C LEU A 106 4.01 -17.19 -9.63
N ARG A 107 4.37 -18.47 -9.60
CA ARG A 107 3.60 -19.54 -10.25
C ARG A 107 2.78 -20.30 -9.22
N GLN A 108 1.59 -20.79 -9.66
CA GLN A 108 0.74 -21.67 -8.86
C GLN A 108 0.42 -21.09 -7.48
N PHE A 109 0.02 -19.81 -7.46
CA PHE A 109 -0.30 -19.08 -6.24
C PHE A 109 -1.82 -19.04 -5.99
N THR A 110 -2.24 -19.25 -4.74
CA THR A 110 -3.66 -19.23 -4.36
C THR A 110 -4.01 -17.89 -3.73
N ILE A 111 -5.01 -17.19 -4.28
CA ILE A 111 -5.62 -16.01 -3.68
C ILE A 111 -7.03 -16.39 -3.22
N GLY A 112 -7.27 -16.34 -1.91
CA GLY A 112 -8.53 -16.82 -1.32
C GLY A 112 -8.72 -18.33 -1.57
N HIS A 113 -9.68 -18.69 -2.43
CA HIS A 113 -9.96 -20.07 -2.82
C HIS A 113 -9.58 -20.38 -4.27
N VAL A 114 -9.06 -19.38 -5.01
CA VAL A 114 -8.75 -19.53 -6.42
C VAL A 114 -7.25 -19.68 -6.60
N ARG A 115 -6.86 -20.77 -7.28
CA ARG A 115 -5.48 -21.03 -7.66
C ARG A 115 -5.20 -20.40 -9.02
N HIS A 116 -4.22 -19.50 -9.06
CA HIS A 116 -3.77 -18.82 -10.28
C HIS A 116 -2.48 -19.44 -10.79
N ARG A 117 -2.38 -19.62 -12.09
CA ARG A 117 -1.15 -20.10 -12.74
C ARG A 117 0.00 -19.13 -12.51
N LEU A 118 -0.28 -17.84 -12.65
CA LEU A 118 0.68 -16.76 -12.47
C LEU A 118 0.03 -15.59 -11.74
N VAL A 119 0.78 -14.99 -10.81
CA VAL A 119 0.43 -13.73 -10.16
C VAL A 119 1.64 -12.80 -10.12
N ALA A 120 1.40 -11.51 -10.16
CA ALA A 120 2.41 -10.51 -9.84
C ALA A 120 2.48 -10.32 -8.33
N ARG A 121 3.68 -10.41 -7.75
CA ARG A 121 3.96 -9.99 -6.38
C ARG A 121 4.69 -8.66 -6.41
N ILE A 122 4.15 -7.68 -5.70
CA ILE A 122 4.71 -6.35 -5.52
C ILE A 122 5.02 -6.20 -4.04
N GLU A 123 6.26 -5.93 -3.69
CA GLU A 123 6.70 -5.77 -2.31
C GLU A 123 7.18 -4.34 -2.07
N ILE A 124 6.69 -3.76 -0.99
CA ILE A 124 7.12 -2.46 -0.47
C ILE A 124 7.75 -2.74 0.89
N ILE A 125 9.07 -2.53 0.98
CA ILE A 125 9.88 -2.99 2.11
C ILE A 125 10.58 -1.79 2.73
N ASP A 126 10.38 -1.59 4.03
CA ASP A 126 11.08 -0.57 4.80
C ASP A 126 12.01 -1.19 5.87
N ASN A 127 13.03 -0.44 6.27
CA ASN A 127 13.96 -0.81 7.32
C ASN A 127 13.65 -0.12 8.66
N GLY A 128 12.38 0.16 8.90
CA GLY A 128 11.88 0.77 10.12
C GLY A 128 11.91 -0.15 11.34
N PRO A 129 11.35 0.29 12.47
CA PRO A 129 11.39 -0.44 13.74
C PRO A 129 10.54 -1.72 13.73
N GLY A 130 9.72 -1.94 12.71
CA GLY A 130 8.75 -3.02 12.64
C GLY A 130 7.41 -2.64 13.29
N ILE A 131 6.44 -3.54 13.11
CA ILE A 131 5.09 -3.41 13.66
C ILE A 131 5.00 -4.29 14.92
N PRO A 132 4.55 -3.76 16.06
CA PRO A 132 4.32 -4.58 17.25
C PRO A 132 3.41 -5.76 16.97
N GLY A 133 3.75 -6.95 17.49
CA GLY A 133 3.02 -8.19 17.22
C GLY A 133 1.53 -8.09 17.56
N GLU A 134 1.17 -7.30 18.57
CA GLU A 134 -0.22 -7.03 18.97
C GLU A 134 -1.04 -6.35 17.86
N LEU A 135 -0.40 -5.53 17.01
CA LEU A 135 -1.04 -4.81 15.92
C LEU A 135 -1.02 -5.56 14.59
N GLN A 136 -0.17 -6.56 14.41
CA GLN A 136 -0.01 -7.24 13.12
C GLN A 136 -1.30 -7.92 12.64
N ASN A 137 -2.09 -8.48 13.54
CA ASN A 137 -3.36 -9.14 13.21
C ASN A 137 -4.50 -8.17 12.86
N THR A 138 -4.39 -6.90 13.26
CA THR A 138 -5.44 -5.89 13.12
C THR A 138 -5.02 -4.69 12.27
N LEU A 139 -3.84 -4.73 11.69
CA LEU A 139 -3.25 -3.57 11.03
C LEU A 139 -4.05 -3.07 9.81
N PHE A 140 -4.85 -3.92 9.18
CA PHE A 140 -5.74 -3.56 8.09
C PHE A 140 -7.16 -3.16 8.55
N TYR A 141 -7.47 -3.24 9.84
CA TYR A 141 -8.77 -2.80 10.33
C TYR A 141 -8.84 -1.27 10.33
N PRO A 142 -10.00 -0.69 9.96
CA PRO A 142 -10.18 0.75 10.03
C PRO A 142 -9.94 1.29 11.44
N MET A 143 -9.36 2.49 11.53
CA MET A 143 -9.09 3.21 12.78
C MET A 143 -8.04 2.56 13.70
N VAL A 144 -7.36 1.50 13.25
CA VAL A 144 -6.22 0.92 13.97
C VAL A 144 -4.95 1.67 13.57
N SER A 145 -4.32 2.32 14.53
CA SER A 145 -3.05 3.02 14.34
C SER A 145 -2.19 2.85 15.56
N GLY A 146 -0.94 2.49 15.37
CA GLY A 146 0.08 2.48 16.42
C GLY A 146 0.66 3.87 16.70
N ARG A 147 0.13 4.93 16.06
CA ARG A 147 0.64 6.30 16.16
C ARG A 147 -0.46 7.28 16.55
N PRO A 148 -0.14 8.27 17.42
CA PRO A 148 -1.11 9.27 17.86
C PRO A 148 -1.69 10.10 16.70
N ASP A 149 -0.88 10.38 15.66
CA ASP A 149 -1.26 11.21 14.52
C ASP A 149 -1.79 10.41 13.32
N GLY A 150 -1.84 9.08 13.43
CA GLY A 150 -2.32 8.20 12.37
C GLY A 150 -3.84 8.14 12.32
N THR A 151 -4.42 8.27 11.12
CA THR A 151 -5.87 8.10 10.93
C THR A 151 -6.31 6.64 11.04
N GLY A 152 -5.39 5.69 10.89
CA GLY A 152 -5.69 4.25 10.86
C GLY A 152 -6.51 3.81 9.66
N LEU A 153 -6.64 4.63 8.63
CA LEU A 153 -7.47 4.35 7.45
C LEU A 153 -6.65 3.97 6.20
N GLY A 154 -5.39 4.40 6.09
CA GLY A 154 -4.59 4.21 4.89
C GLY A 154 -4.45 2.76 4.47
N LEU A 155 -4.13 1.86 5.40
CA LEU A 155 -3.99 0.42 5.12
C LEU A 155 -5.34 -0.26 4.88
N ALA A 156 -6.40 0.15 5.57
CA ALA A 156 -7.76 -0.35 5.33
C ALA A 156 -8.24 0.01 3.92
N ILE A 157 -7.97 1.22 3.45
CA ILE A 157 -8.28 1.66 2.09
C ILE A 157 -7.48 0.84 1.07
N ALA A 158 -6.17 0.65 1.30
CA ALA A 158 -5.33 -0.16 0.43
C ALA A 158 -5.84 -1.59 0.33
N GLN A 159 -6.18 -2.23 1.46
CA GLN A 159 -6.75 -3.57 1.47
C GLN A 159 -8.06 -3.65 0.70
N ASN A 160 -8.97 -2.68 0.88
CA ASN A 160 -10.24 -2.65 0.17
C ASN A 160 -10.02 -2.55 -1.36
N ILE A 161 -9.13 -1.67 -1.80
CA ILE A 161 -8.77 -1.53 -3.22
C ILE A 161 -8.25 -2.87 -3.78
N ILE A 162 -7.29 -3.48 -3.11
CA ILE A 162 -6.69 -4.74 -3.56
C ILE A 162 -7.74 -5.87 -3.58
N SER A 163 -8.62 -5.93 -2.58
CA SER A 163 -9.73 -6.90 -2.54
C SER A 163 -10.71 -6.73 -3.70
N GLN A 164 -11.05 -5.49 -4.06
CA GLN A 164 -11.92 -5.20 -5.22
C GLN A 164 -11.27 -5.60 -6.56
N HIS A 165 -9.94 -5.68 -6.60
CA HIS A 165 -9.17 -6.20 -7.74
C HIS A 165 -8.98 -7.73 -7.66
N GLN A 166 -9.62 -8.40 -6.70
CA GLN A 166 -9.46 -9.84 -6.44
C GLN A 166 -8.00 -10.22 -6.16
N GLY A 167 -7.26 -9.29 -5.59
CA GLY A 167 -5.90 -9.47 -5.10
C GLY A 167 -5.83 -9.80 -3.62
N LEU A 168 -4.62 -9.95 -3.14
CA LEU A 168 -4.30 -10.19 -1.74
C LEU A 168 -3.23 -9.19 -1.28
N ILE A 169 -3.33 -8.74 -0.05
CA ILE A 169 -2.28 -7.97 0.62
C ILE A 169 -1.88 -8.65 1.91
N GLU A 170 -0.59 -8.81 2.12
CA GLU A 170 0.00 -9.41 3.31
C GLU A 170 1.06 -8.50 3.90
N CYS A 171 1.33 -8.65 5.18
CA CYS A 171 2.39 -7.95 5.88
C CYS A 171 3.25 -8.92 6.68
N GLU A 172 4.55 -8.85 6.48
CA GLU A 172 5.55 -9.50 7.32
C GLU A 172 6.40 -8.42 7.99
N SER A 173 6.54 -8.48 9.31
CA SER A 173 7.26 -7.44 10.04
C SER A 173 8.04 -7.97 11.22
N HIS A 174 9.26 -7.50 11.33
CA HIS A 174 10.14 -7.63 12.49
C HIS A 174 11.04 -6.38 12.57
N PRO A 175 11.72 -6.13 13.70
CA PRO A 175 12.60 -4.97 13.81
C PRO A 175 13.63 -4.90 12.68
N GLY A 176 13.69 -3.76 11.99
CA GLY A 176 14.57 -3.53 10.85
C GLY A 176 14.03 -3.99 9.49
N HIS A 177 12.84 -4.60 9.46
CA HIS A 177 12.24 -5.09 8.23
C HIS A 177 10.72 -5.15 8.32
N THR A 178 10.03 -4.39 7.48
CA THR A 178 8.59 -4.52 7.27
C THR A 178 8.32 -4.60 5.78
N ALA A 179 7.69 -5.67 5.34
CA ALA A 179 7.33 -5.91 3.95
C ALA A 179 5.82 -6.00 3.79
N PHE A 180 5.24 -5.13 2.99
CA PHE A 180 3.89 -5.26 2.48
C PHE A 180 3.94 -5.89 1.10
N SER A 181 3.26 -7.01 0.92
CA SER A 181 3.21 -7.76 -0.33
C SER A 181 1.81 -7.68 -0.92
N ILE A 182 1.70 -7.17 -2.14
CA ILE A 182 0.48 -7.14 -2.93
C ILE A 182 0.58 -8.24 -4.00
N PHE A 183 -0.47 -9.05 -4.12
CA PHE A 183 -0.57 -10.11 -5.11
C PHE A 183 -1.72 -9.78 -6.05
N LEU A 184 -1.43 -9.67 -7.34
CA LEU A 184 -2.40 -9.36 -8.40
C LEU A 184 -2.38 -10.43 -9.47
N ARG A 185 -3.55 -10.83 -9.94
CA ARG A 185 -3.69 -11.71 -11.10
C ARG A 185 -3.43 -10.95 -12.40
N PHE A 186 -2.98 -11.64 -13.44
CA PHE A 186 -2.75 -11.03 -14.76
C PHE A 186 -4.02 -10.94 -15.61
N GLU A 187 -4.92 -11.93 -15.51
CA GLU A 187 -6.13 -11.99 -16.34
C GLU A 187 -7.39 -12.23 -15.49
N PRO A 188 -8.57 -11.78 -15.98
CA PRO A 188 -9.83 -12.13 -15.34
C PRO A 188 -10.14 -13.59 -15.65
N GLY A 189 -9.89 -14.47 -14.68
CA GLY A 189 -10.54 -15.78 -14.63
C GLY A 189 -10.15 -16.80 -15.68
N GLU A 190 -8.90 -17.23 -15.76
CA GLU A 190 -8.58 -18.61 -16.05
C GLU A 190 -8.63 -19.40 -14.73
N GLY A 191 -9.84 -19.58 -14.19
CA GLY A 191 -10.14 -20.57 -13.21
C GLY A 191 -10.66 -21.79 -13.93
N ALA A 192 -9.85 -22.79 -14.12
CA ALA A 192 -10.24 -24.16 -14.32
C ALA A 192 -9.17 -25.06 -13.76
#